data_9e104f7ac5f9ef697a1e1339595c689a
#
_entry.id   9e104f7ac5f9ef697a1e1339595c689a
#
_cell.length_a   1.000
_cell.length_b   1.000
_cell.length_c   1.000
_cell.angle_alpha   90.00
_cell.angle_beta   90.00
_cell.angle_gamma   90.00
#
_symmetry.space_group_name_H-M   'P 1'
#
loop_
_entity.id
_entity.type
_entity.pdbx_description
1 polymer ?
#
loop_
_entity_poly.entity_id
_entity_poly.type
_entity_poly.pdbx_seq_one_letter_code
_entity_poly.pdbx_strand_id
1 'polypeptide(L)'
;MSRTESLMMLGLSMEEATKALIYYDQGLRWIKNIDHQDKLQDEMDKFVEYLVQQPKKNVNKFVAFVKDKYFAKDGEVVDDQEFNRRWYQAYRVLSV
;
A
#
# COMPACT_ATOMS: atom_id res chain seq x y z
N MET A 1 -12.26 -13.41 3.16
CA MET A 1 -10.85 -13.14 3.50
C MET A 1 -10.68 -11.64 3.71
N SER A 2 -10.04 -11.23 4.79
CA SER A 2 -9.81 -9.81 5.05
C SER A 2 -8.72 -9.25 4.13
N ARG A 3 -8.66 -7.91 3.99
CA ARG A 3 -7.59 -7.25 3.23
C ARG A 3 -6.22 -7.58 3.82
N THR A 4 -6.10 -7.58 5.13
CA THR A 4 -4.86 -7.92 5.83
C THR A 4 -4.42 -9.35 5.49
N GLU A 5 -5.34 -10.31 5.55
CA GLU A 5 -5.04 -11.70 5.21
C GLU A 5 -4.60 -11.83 3.74
N SER A 6 -5.28 -11.15 2.83
CA SER A 6 -4.90 -11.16 1.40
C SER A 6 -3.49 -10.64 1.19
N LEU A 7 -3.11 -9.55 1.87
CA LEU A 7 -1.76 -8.99 1.78
C LEU A 7 -0.72 -9.91 2.42
N MET A 8 -1.06 -10.58 3.52
CA MET A 8 -0.18 -11.57 4.14
C MET A 8 0.11 -12.74 3.21
N MET A 9 -0.87 -13.16 2.43
CA MET A 9 -0.67 -14.20 1.41
C MET A 9 0.29 -13.77 0.30
N LEU A 10 0.47 -12.46 0.11
CA LEU A 10 1.44 -11.92 -0.84
C LEU A 10 2.85 -11.79 -0.24
N GLY A 11 3.02 -12.18 1.03
CA GLY A 11 4.33 -12.19 1.68
C GLY A 11 4.58 -11.10 2.71
N LEU A 12 3.57 -10.28 3.03
CA LEU A 12 3.68 -9.27 4.08
C LEU A 12 3.37 -9.89 5.44
N SER A 13 4.06 -9.43 6.49
CA SER A 13 3.68 -9.76 7.87
C SER A 13 2.37 -9.06 8.22
N MET A 14 1.73 -9.45 9.33
CA MET A 14 0.53 -8.78 9.81
C MET A 14 0.78 -7.28 10.04
N GLU A 15 1.89 -6.95 10.68
CA GLU A 15 2.27 -5.56 10.94
C GLU A 15 2.48 -4.78 9.63
N GLU A 16 3.22 -5.35 8.69
CA GLU A 16 3.46 -4.74 7.38
C GLU A 16 2.16 -4.57 6.60
N ALA A 17 1.29 -5.57 6.61
CA ALA A 17 -0.01 -5.50 5.93
C ALA A 17 -0.89 -4.40 6.51
N THR A 18 -0.96 -4.30 7.83
CA THR A 18 -1.72 -3.25 8.52
C THR A 18 -1.18 -1.86 8.17
N LYS A 19 0.14 -1.68 8.23
CA LYS A 19 0.78 -0.40 7.87
C LYS A 19 0.56 -0.06 6.39
N ALA A 20 0.65 -1.03 5.49
CA ALA A 20 0.40 -0.81 4.07
C ALA A 20 -1.02 -0.29 3.83
N LEU A 21 -2.01 -0.86 4.50
CA LEU A 21 -3.40 -0.42 4.38
C LEU A 21 -3.60 1.01 4.93
N ILE A 22 -2.96 1.34 6.04
CA ILE A 22 -3.00 2.68 6.63
C ILE A 22 -2.38 3.70 5.66
N TYR A 23 -1.20 3.39 5.12
CA TYR A 23 -0.53 4.28 4.17
C TYR A 23 -1.32 4.42 2.88
N TYR A 24 -1.94 3.35 2.41
CA TYR A 24 -2.75 3.42 1.20
C TYR A 24 -3.99 4.28 1.41
N ASP A 25 -4.65 4.14 2.57
CA ASP A 25 -5.78 4.99 2.96
C ASP A 25 -5.38 6.46 2.96
N GLN A 26 -4.25 6.80 3.57
CA GLN A 26 -3.74 8.17 3.59
C GLN A 26 -3.42 8.67 2.18
N GLY A 27 -2.82 7.81 1.34
CA GLY A 27 -2.52 8.15 -0.05
C GLY A 27 -3.77 8.47 -0.86
N LEU A 28 -4.84 7.71 -0.67
CA LEU A 28 -6.11 7.97 -1.33
C LEU A 28 -6.70 9.33 -0.93
N ARG A 29 -6.64 9.67 0.35
CA ARG A 29 -7.11 10.97 0.84
C ARG A 29 -6.30 12.13 0.25
N TRP A 30 -5.00 11.95 0.16
CA TRP A 30 -4.06 12.98 -0.29
C TRP A 30 -4.03 13.17 -1.79
N ILE A 31 -3.83 12.08 -2.53
CA ILE A 31 -3.52 12.13 -3.96
C ILE A 31 -4.78 12.10 -4.80
N LYS A 32 -5.75 11.28 -4.43
CA LYS A 32 -7.02 11.18 -5.13
C LYS A 32 -8.09 12.08 -4.54
N ASN A 33 -7.75 12.78 -3.45
CA ASN A 33 -8.68 13.69 -2.77
C ASN A 33 -9.99 12.99 -2.39
N ILE A 34 -9.91 11.73 -1.99
CA ILE A 34 -11.06 10.95 -1.55
C ILE A 34 -11.15 11.07 -0.03
N ASP A 35 -12.23 11.66 0.47
CA ASP A 35 -12.48 11.85 1.90
C ASP A 35 -13.70 11.09 2.39
N HIS A 36 -14.51 10.53 1.50
CA HIS A 36 -15.72 9.80 1.86
C HIS A 36 -15.37 8.35 2.23
N GLN A 37 -15.76 7.91 3.42
CA GLN A 37 -15.37 6.62 3.98
C GLN A 37 -15.74 5.43 3.09
N ASP A 38 -16.94 5.43 2.52
CA ASP A 38 -17.39 4.31 1.67
C ASP A 38 -16.53 4.19 0.41
N LYS A 39 -16.16 5.33 -0.20
CA LYS A 39 -15.30 5.35 -1.38
C LYS A 39 -13.89 4.88 -1.04
N LEU A 40 -13.37 5.26 0.13
CA LEU A 40 -12.05 4.81 0.60
C LEU A 40 -12.03 3.30 0.76
N GLN A 41 -13.05 2.72 1.40
CA GLN A 41 -13.13 1.27 1.58
C GLN A 41 -13.21 0.55 0.25
N ASP A 42 -14.02 1.06 -0.67
CA ASP A 42 -14.17 0.48 -2.01
C ASP A 42 -12.86 0.52 -2.80
N GLU A 43 -12.14 1.63 -2.78
CA GLU A 43 -10.85 1.76 -3.45
C GLU A 43 -9.78 0.86 -2.82
N MET A 44 -9.81 0.69 -1.50
CA MET A 44 -8.90 -0.23 -0.82
C MET A 44 -9.16 -1.68 -1.23
N ASP A 45 -10.42 -2.08 -1.34
CA ASP A 45 -10.78 -3.41 -1.80
C ASP A 45 -10.31 -3.64 -3.24
N LYS A 46 -10.52 -2.67 -4.12
CA LYS A 46 -10.06 -2.73 -5.51
C LYS A 46 -8.54 -2.87 -5.59
N PHE A 47 -7.81 -2.16 -4.75
CA PHE A 47 -6.36 -2.23 -4.73
C PHE A 47 -5.87 -3.63 -4.34
N VAL A 48 -6.45 -4.21 -3.30
CA VAL A 48 -6.10 -5.57 -2.87
C VAL A 48 -6.43 -6.59 -3.97
N GLU A 49 -7.60 -6.48 -4.58
CA GLU A 49 -7.96 -7.34 -5.72
C GLU A 49 -6.99 -7.20 -6.88
N TYR A 50 -6.58 -5.98 -7.18
CA TYR A 50 -5.61 -5.70 -8.23
C TYR A 50 -4.28 -6.40 -7.93
N LEU A 51 -3.78 -6.27 -6.69
CA LEU A 51 -2.52 -6.90 -6.27
C LEU A 51 -2.56 -8.43 -6.42
N VAL A 52 -3.66 -9.04 -6.01
CA VAL A 52 -3.81 -10.50 -6.05
C VAL A 52 -3.77 -11.02 -7.48
N GLN A 53 -4.19 -10.22 -8.45
CA GLN A 53 -4.23 -10.61 -9.86
C GLN A 53 -2.93 -10.34 -10.62
N GLN A 54 -1.98 -9.65 -10.00
CA GLN A 54 -0.72 -9.32 -10.68
C GLN A 54 0.17 -10.56 -10.86
N PRO A 55 1.04 -10.56 -11.89
CA PRO A 55 2.05 -11.59 -12.02
C PRO A 55 2.91 -11.67 -10.74
N LYS A 56 3.24 -12.88 -10.33
CA LYS A 56 4.01 -13.11 -9.10
C LYS A 56 5.31 -12.29 -9.06
N LYS A 57 5.98 -12.15 -10.19
CA LYS A 57 7.19 -11.33 -10.31
C LYS A 57 6.96 -9.89 -9.86
N ASN A 58 5.87 -9.27 -10.33
CA ASN A 58 5.54 -7.89 -9.99
C ASN A 58 5.14 -7.75 -8.52
N VAL A 59 4.38 -8.71 -8.01
CA VAL A 59 4.01 -8.75 -6.60
C VAL A 59 5.23 -8.87 -5.71
N ASN A 60 6.18 -9.74 -6.08
CA ASN A 60 7.43 -9.91 -5.31
C ASN A 60 8.25 -8.62 -5.27
N LYS A 61 8.34 -7.90 -6.39
CA LYS A 61 9.02 -6.60 -6.45
C LYS A 61 8.33 -5.57 -5.56
N PHE A 62 7.01 -5.52 -5.62
CA PHE A 62 6.22 -4.61 -4.78
C PHE A 62 6.40 -4.92 -3.30
N VAL A 63 6.32 -6.19 -2.91
CA VAL A 63 6.51 -6.62 -1.52
C VAL A 63 7.90 -6.23 -1.02
N ALA A 64 8.93 -6.46 -1.82
CA ALA A 64 10.30 -6.09 -1.45
C ALA A 64 10.44 -4.58 -1.28
N PHE A 65 9.85 -3.80 -2.18
CA PHE A 65 9.86 -2.34 -2.11
C PHE A 65 9.13 -1.83 -0.85
N VAL A 66 7.95 -2.39 -0.57
CA VAL A 66 7.17 -2.00 0.61
C VAL A 66 7.93 -2.29 1.90
N LYS A 67 8.57 -3.46 1.97
CA LYS A 67 9.35 -3.84 3.16
C LYS A 67 10.55 -2.92 3.39
N ASP A 68 11.18 -2.48 2.33
CA ASP A 68 12.45 -1.74 2.42
C ASP A 68 12.25 -0.22 2.49
N LYS A 69 11.32 0.33 1.73
CA LYS A 69 11.29 1.78 1.48
C LYS A 69 9.95 2.48 1.73
N TYR A 70 8.85 1.74 1.67
CA TYR A 70 7.53 2.36 1.73
C TYR A 70 7.15 2.76 3.14
N PHE A 71 7.46 1.92 4.12
CA PHE A 71 7.12 2.18 5.51
C PHE A 71 8.14 3.13 6.15
N ALA A 72 7.65 3.93 7.08
CA ALA A 72 8.53 4.65 7.99
C ALA A 72 9.25 3.66 8.89
N LYS A 73 10.54 3.87 9.10
CA LYS A 73 11.33 3.11 10.07
C LYS A 73 10.99 3.58 11.49
N ASP A 74 11.28 2.73 12.47
CA ASP A 74 11.08 3.09 13.86
C ASP A 74 11.83 4.40 14.20
N GLY A 75 11.10 5.35 14.78
CA GLY A 75 11.66 6.67 15.11
C GLY A 75 11.77 7.64 13.96
N GLU A 76 11.45 7.21 12.74
CA GLU A 76 11.48 8.09 11.56
C GLU A 76 10.22 8.95 11.52
N VAL A 77 10.40 10.25 11.30
CA VAL A 77 9.29 11.18 11.08
C VAL A 77 9.16 11.37 9.57
N VAL A 78 8.02 10.95 9.02
CA VAL A 78 7.73 11.10 7.59
C VAL A 78 6.72 12.23 7.43
N ASP A 79 7.15 13.33 6.81
CA ASP A 79 6.24 14.42 6.49
C ASP A 79 5.38 14.08 5.27
N ASP A 80 4.42 14.93 4.96
CA ASP A 80 3.46 14.70 3.88
C ASP A 80 4.12 14.60 2.51
N GLN A 81 5.16 15.40 2.28
CA GLN A 81 5.87 15.42 1.00
C GLN A 81 6.63 14.11 0.80
N GLU A 82 7.33 13.63 1.83
CA GLU A 82 8.06 12.37 1.77
C GLU A 82 7.10 11.18 1.66
N PHE A 83 5.99 11.22 2.40
CA PHE A 83 4.96 10.20 2.31
C PHE A 83 4.41 10.11 0.88
N ASN A 84 4.08 11.24 0.28
CA ASN A 84 3.58 11.33 -1.08
C ASN A 84 4.58 10.76 -2.08
N ARG A 85 5.86 11.08 -1.94
CA ARG A 85 6.93 10.56 -2.78
C ARG A 85 7.02 9.03 -2.70
N ARG A 86 6.99 8.47 -1.49
CA ARG A 86 7.03 7.02 -1.26
C ARG A 86 5.81 6.32 -1.83
N TRP A 87 4.63 6.93 -1.67
CA TRP A 87 3.39 6.38 -2.18
C TRP A 87 3.43 6.26 -3.72
N TYR A 88 3.88 7.30 -4.39
CA TYR A 88 4.04 7.26 -5.85
C TYR A 88 5.06 6.21 -6.30
N GLN A 89 6.15 6.07 -5.58
CA GLN A 89 7.17 5.07 -5.91
C GLN A 89 6.62 3.65 -5.76
N ALA A 90 5.88 3.37 -4.70
CA ALA A 90 5.25 2.07 -4.50
C ALA A 90 4.26 1.75 -5.61
N TYR A 91 3.44 2.72 -5.98
CA TYR A 91 2.45 2.55 -7.04
C TYR A 91 3.12 2.27 -8.40
N ARG A 92 4.21 2.95 -8.70
CA ARG A 92 4.94 2.77 -9.96
C ARG A 92 5.57 1.38 -10.10
N VAL A 93 5.91 0.73 -9.01
CA VAL A 93 6.46 -0.64 -9.05
C VAL A 93 5.44 -1.60 -9.68
N LEU A 94 4.16 -1.39 -9.43
CA LEU A 94 3.10 -2.24 -9.98
C LEU A 94 2.76 -1.89 -11.44
N SER A 95 3.11 -0.69 -11.89
CA SER A 95 2.74 -0.20 -13.22
C SER A 95 3.70 -0.61 -14.33
N VAL A 96 4.75 -1.33 -13.98
CA VAL A 96 5.80 -1.73 -14.95
C VAL A 96 5.57 -3.13 -15.46
#